data_314747417b1e1488a1bbde5f1cd90069
#
_entry.id   314747417b1e1488a1bbde5f1cd90069
#
_cell.length_a   1.000
_cell.length_b   1.000
_cell.length_c   1.000
_cell.angle_alpha   90.00
_cell.angle_beta   90.00
_cell.angle_gamma   90.00
#
_symmetry.space_group_name_H-M   'P 1'
#
loop_
_entity.id
_entity.type
_entity.pdbx_description
1 polymer ?
#
loop_
_entity_poly.entity_id
_entity_poly.type
_entity_poly.pdbx_seq_one_letter_code
_entity_poly.pdbx_strand_id
1 'polypeptide(L)'
;IYTPSNYILPSRMEKYADLNHEGKNSLTQVGREQGIRRLMSINLLKRLESSVHSFRLTLKRIQDLICTTLDTIAHYDPNLTLELNALTSTVDFDSDDQEMDLFTVGKKVKIALEDMDYVTWQHDLEEDFNTLYVLVNMVADITPEHDSKLQMLLSTIAEKIDRPINPGNRKVIIFTAFSDTAEYLYDHVSAFAQDKYGLHTALVTGSVSGRTTVPKFKADLNNVLTCFSPLSKDKAALMPDGPDIDLLIATDCISEGQNLQDCDCLINYDIHWNPVRLVQRFGRVDRIGSRNEQIQLINFWPDMQLDDYINLKARVETRMKALVMTSTGDDNLLSPEEQGDLEYRKAQLQRLQTEVVDLEAVSYTHLRAHETLRHL
;
A
#
# COMPACT_ATOMS: atom_id res chain seq x y z
N ILE A 1 -2.87 -6.49 -23.12
CA ILE A 1 -4.13 -6.92 -22.51
C ILE A 1 -5.02 -5.76 -22.07
N TYR A 2 -4.48 -4.61 -21.67
CA TYR A 2 -5.24 -3.46 -21.15
C TYR A 2 -5.77 -2.49 -22.21
N THR A 3 -5.53 -2.73 -23.50
CA THR A 3 -5.95 -1.86 -24.61
C THR A 3 -6.58 -2.65 -25.75
N PRO A 4 -7.60 -3.51 -25.52
CA PRO A 4 -8.20 -4.30 -26.56
C PRO A 4 -8.93 -3.48 -27.62
N SER A 5 -9.32 -2.22 -27.33
CA SER A 5 -9.88 -1.32 -28.35
C SER A 5 -8.93 -1.04 -29.51
N ASN A 6 -7.62 -1.19 -29.32
CA ASN A 6 -6.63 -1.02 -30.40
C ASN A 6 -6.73 -2.09 -31.49
N TYR A 7 -7.38 -3.21 -31.19
CA TYR A 7 -7.54 -4.34 -32.11
C TYR A 7 -8.94 -4.39 -32.72
N ILE A 8 -9.81 -3.40 -32.49
CA ILE A 8 -11.10 -3.32 -33.17
C ILE A 8 -10.86 -3.04 -34.64
N LEU A 9 -11.47 -3.85 -35.50
CA LEU A 9 -11.40 -3.66 -36.96
C LEU A 9 -11.92 -2.28 -37.35
N PRO A 10 -11.22 -1.54 -38.23
CA PRO A 10 -11.63 -0.18 -38.64
C PRO A 10 -13.08 -0.10 -39.17
N SER A 11 -13.53 -1.16 -39.87
CA SER A 11 -14.90 -1.29 -40.36
C SER A 11 -15.97 -1.46 -39.25
N ARG A 12 -15.56 -1.75 -38.02
CA ARG A 12 -16.42 -2.01 -36.86
C ARG A 12 -16.35 -0.91 -35.80
N MET A 13 -15.44 0.06 -35.95
CA MET A 13 -15.22 1.12 -34.95
C MET A 13 -16.50 1.95 -34.70
N GLU A 14 -17.33 2.20 -35.73
CA GLU A 14 -18.57 2.95 -35.55
C GLU A 14 -19.56 2.28 -34.58
N LYS A 15 -19.57 0.92 -34.53
CA LYS A 15 -20.42 0.16 -33.60
C LYS A 15 -20.08 0.47 -32.11
N TYR A 16 -18.85 0.88 -31.85
CA TYR A 16 -18.35 1.20 -30.52
C TYR A 16 -18.15 2.70 -30.25
N ALA A 17 -18.39 3.56 -31.26
CA ALA A 17 -18.26 5.01 -31.16
C ALA A 17 -19.31 5.63 -30.23
N ASP A 18 -20.55 5.14 -30.27
CA ASP A 18 -21.66 5.65 -29.44
C ASP A 18 -21.50 5.32 -27.95
N LEU A 19 -20.65 4.35 -27.59
CA LEU A 19 -20.31 4.03 -26.20
C LEU A 19 -19.47 5.14 -25.53
N ASN A 20 -19.01 6.12 -26.32
CA ASN A 20 -18.20 7.25 -25.86
C ASN A 20 -19.04 8.49 -25.48
N HIS A 21 -20.38 8.49 -25.62
CA HIS A 21 -21.21 9.71 -25.55
C HIS A 21 -22.24 9.74 -24.42
N GLU A 22 -22.01 9.17 -23.27
CA GLU A 22 -22.87 9.41 -22.10
C GLU A 22 -22.23 10.45 -21.16
N GLY A 23 -22.54 11.72 -21.38
CA GLY A 23 -22.25 12.85 -20.48
C GLY A 23 -21.11 13.78 -20.96
N LYS A 24 -21.29 15.08 -20.70
CA LYS A 24 -20.36 16.16 -21.10
C LYS A 24 -18.92 16.05 -20.54
N ASN A 25 -18.64 15.04 -19.68
CA ASN A 25 -17.33 14.82 -19.03
C ASN A 25 -16.88 13.34 -19.04
N SER A 26 -17.43 12.46 -19.90
CA SER A 26 -17.00 11.07 -19.94
C SER A 26 -15.73 10.89 -20.79
N LEU A 27 -14.75 10.20 -20.23
CA LEU A 27 -13.54 9.77 -20.96
C LEU A 27 -13.94 8.82 -22.10
N THR A 28 -13.30 8.98 -23.27
CA THR A 28 -13.45 8.01 -24.37
C THR A 28 -12.94 6.62 -23.91
N GLN A 29 -13.44 5.55 -24.57
CA GLN A 29 -12.98 4.18 -24.25
C GLN A 29 -11.45 4.05 -24.36
N VAL A 30 -10.85 4.57 -25.42
CA VAL A 30 -9.40 4.59 -25.62
C VAL A 30 -8.69 5.37 -24.50
N GLY A 31 -9.21 6.52 -24.12
CA GLY A 31 -8.65 7.31 -23.01
C GLY A 31 -8.72 6.57 -21.67
N ARG A 32 -9.80 5.82 -21.43
CA ARG A 32 -9.98 4.97 -20.27
C ARG A 32 -8.96 3.83 -20.22
N GLU A 33 -8.80 3.10 -21.32
CA GLU A 33 -7.83 2.00 -21.43
C GLU A 33 -6.39 2.49 -21.26
N GLN A 34 -6.03 3.63 -21.84
CA GLN A 34 -4.72 4.25 -21.62
C GLN A 34 -4.51 4.67 -20.16
N GLY A 35 -5.54 5.19 -19.51
CA GLY A 35 -5.52 5.51 -18.08
C GLY A 35 -5.30 4.26 -17.22
N ILE A 36 -6.04 3.18 -17.48
CA ILE A 36 -5.88 1.89 -16.79
C ILE A 36 -4.47 1.33 -16.98
N ARG A 37 -3.95 1.36 -18.22
CA ARG A 37 -2.59 0.90 -18.49
C ARG A 37 -1.55 1.68 -17.68
N ARG A 38 -1.69 3.00 -17.60
CA ARG A 38 -0.79 3.86 -16.82
C ARG A 38 -0.89 3.56 -15.32
N LEU A 39 -2.12 3.41 -14.81
CA LEU A 39 -2.35 3.03 -13.40
C LEU A 39 -1.74 1.67 -13.07
N MET A 40 -1.89 0.69 -13.96
CA MET A 40 -1.30 -0.64 -13.76
C MET A 40 0.23 -0.59 -13.71
N SER A 41 0.86 0.22 -14.58
CA SER A 41 2.32 0.39 -14.55
C SER A 41 2.78 1.00 -13.22
N ILE A 42 2.08 2.04 -12.74
CA ILE A 42 2.38 2.66 -11.45
C ILE A 42 2.13 1.68 -10.30
N ASN A 43 1.03 0.91 -10.34
CA ASN A 43 0.72 -0.07 -9.31
C ASN A 43 1.75 -1.19 -9.23
N LEU A 44 2.25 -1.67 -10.37
CA LEU A 44 3.33 -2.66 -10.41
C LEU A 44 4.60 -2.14 -9.72
N LEU A 45 4.98 -0.87 -9.97
CA LEU A 45 6.14 -0.25 -9.32
C LEU A 45 5.90 -0.06 -7.81
N LYS A 46 4.70 0.38 -7.41
CA LYS A 46 4.32 0.46 -5.98
C LYS A 46 4.41 -0.90 -5.28
N ARG A 47 3.96 -1.97 -5.95
CA ARG A 47 4.02 -3.32 -5.40
C ARG A 47 5.44 -3.87 -5.32
N LEU A 48 6.29 -3.55 -6.29
CA LEU A 48 7.72 -3.88 -6.26
C LEU A 48 8.42 -3.17 -5.09
N GLU A 49 8.10 -1.90 -4.89
CA GLU A 49 8.60 -1.12 -3.75
C GLU A 49 8.11 -1.70 -2.42
N SER A 50 6.85 -2.10 -2.34
CA SER A 50 6.27 -2.70 -1.14
C SER A 50 6.96 -4.02 -0.80
N SER A 51 6.86 -5.03 -1.66
CA SER A 51 7.58 -6.28 -1.51
C SER A 51 7.70 -7.04 -2.84
N VAL A 52 8.81 -7.74 -3.00
CA VAL A 52 9.01 -8.65 -4.16
C VAL A 52 7.92 -9.72 -4.20
N HIS A 53 7.45 -10.16 -3.04
CA HIS A 53 6.34 -11.12 -2.93
C HIS A 53 5.05 -10.58 -3.56
N SER A 54 4.61 -9.37 -3.17
CA SER A 54 3.41 -8.73 -3.70
C SER A 54 3.53 -8.46 -5.21
N PHE A 55 4.71 -8.02 -5.66
CA PHE A 55 5.00 -7.84 -7.08
C PHE A 55 4.86 -9.14 -7.87
N ARG A 56 5.49 -10.24 -7.39
CA ARG A 56 5.41 -11.56 -8.01
C ARG A 56 3.98 -12.08 -8.11
N LEU A 57 3.17 -11.90 -7.05
CA LEU A 57 1.76 -12.29 -7.06
C LEU A 57 0.99 -11.54 -8.14
N THR A 58 1.27 -10.25 -8.31
CA THR A 58 0.60 -9.43 -9.34
C THR A 58 1.02 -9.85 -10.74
N LEU A 59 2.32 -10.10 -10.98
CA LEU A 59 2.78 -10.62 -12.26
C LEU A 59 2.10 -11.94 -12.61
N LYS A 60 1.96 -12.86 -11.65
CA LYS A 60 1.25 -14.13 -11.85
C LYS A 60 -0.22 -13.93 -12.19
N ARG A 61 -0.92 -13.04 -11.47
CA ARG A 61 -2.33 -12.72 -11.77
C ARG A 61 -2.51 -12.17 -13.18
N ILE A 62 -1.59 -11.31 -13.65
CA ILE A 62 -1.60 -10.80 -15.03
C ILE A 62 -1.32 -11.94 -16.02
N GLN A 63 -0.37 -12.81 -15.73
CA GLN A 63 -0.04 -13.97 -16.54
C GLN A 63 -1.23 -14.94 -16.69
N ASP A 64 -1.90 -15.27 -15.57
CA ASP A 64 -3.08 -16.13 -15.55
C ASP A 64 -4.23 -15.53 -16.38
N LEU A 65 -4.38 -14.22 -16.33
CA LEU A 65 -5.38 -13.50 -17.11
C LEU A 65 -5.06 -13.55 -18.61
N ILE A 66 -3.80 -13.41 -19.01
CA ILE A 66 -3.38 -13.58 -20.40
C ILE A 66 -3.65 -15.02 -20.86
N CYS A 67 -3.30 -16.03 -20.06
CA CYS A 67 -3.61 -17.43 -20.37
C CYS A 67 -5.11 -17.62 -20.61
N THR A 68 -5.96 -17.17 -19.69
CA THR A 68 -7.42 -17.29 -19.83
C THR A 68 -7.93 -16.60 -21.09
N THR A 69 -7.33 -15.45 -21.45
CA THR A 69 -7.70 -14.73 -22.67
C THR A 69 -7.28 -15.49 -23.93
N LEU A 70 -6.06 -16.03 -23.96
CA LEU A 70 -5.56 -16.86 -25.05
C LEU A 70 -6.41 -18.14 -25.22
N ASP A 71 -6.77 -18.80 -24.13
CA ASP A 71 -7.67 -19.96 -24.16
C ASP A 71 -9.04 -19.61 -24.74
N THR A 72 -9.55 -18.42 -24.39
CA THR A 72 -10.81 -17.88 -24.91
C THR A 72 -10.76 -17.63 -26.41
N ILE A 73 -9.65 -17.08 -26.90
CA ILE A 73 -9.42 -16.86 -28.35
C ILE A 73 -9.30 -18.21 -29.06
N ALA A 74 -8.57 -19.18 -28.49
CA ALA A 74 -8.37 -20.50 -29.09
C ALA A 74 -9.68 -21.31 -29.22
N HIS A 75 -10.61 -21.11 -28.28
CA HIS A 75 -11.96 -21.73 -28.32
C HIS A 75 -13.00 -20.82 -28.94
N TYR A 76 -12.64 -20.13 -30.00
CA TYR A 76 -13.43 -19.11 -30.66
C TYR A 76 -14.91 -19.49 -30.84
N ASP A 77 -15.80 -18.72 -30.21
CA ASP A 77 -17.25 -18.70 -30.45
C ASP A 77 -17.62 -17.31 -31.00
N PRO A 78 -18.25 -17.20 -32.19
CA PRO A 78 -18.67 -15.94 -32.74
C PRO A 78 -19.55 -15.08 -31.80
N ASN A 79 -20.25 -15.72 -30.86
CA ASN A 79 -21.11 -15.03 -29.88
C ASN A 79 -20.34 -14.62 -28.61
N LEU A 80 -19.06 -14.94 -28.52
CA LEU A 80 -18.26 -14.65 -27.34
C LEU A 80 -18.02 -13.14 -27.22
N THR A 81 -18.36 -12.59 -26.08
CA THR A 81 -18.06 -11.21 -25.73
C THR A 81 -17.06 -11.15 -24.58
N LEU A 82 -16.01 -10.37 -24.75
CA LEU A 82 -15.00 -10.14 -23.73
C LEU A 82 -15.44 -9.04 -22.76
N GLU A 83 -15.41 -9.35 -21.47
CA GLU A 83 -15.66 -8.36 -20.43
C GLU A 83 -14.33 -7.73 -19.95
N LEU A 84 -14.05 -6.52 -20.39
CA LEU A 84 -12.83 -5.79 -20.04
C LEU A 84 -12.62 -5.56 -18.52
N ASN A 85 -13.70 -5.57 -17.75
CA ASN A 85 -13.63 -5.28 -16.31
C ASN A 85 -13.11 -6.46 -15.46
N ALA A 86 -12.99 -7.67 -16.01
CA ALA A 86 -12.30 -8.75 -15.32
C ALA A 86 -10.82 -8.40 -15.07
N LEU A 87 -10.26 -7.51 -15.88
CA LEU A 87 -8.87 -7.06 -15.81
C LEU A 87 -8.56 -6.19 -14.60
N THR A 88 -9.50 -5.33 -14.20
CA THR A 88 -9.31 -4.42 -13.05
C THR A 88 -9.69 -5.07 -11.72
N SER A 89 -10.55 -6.09 -11.72
CA SER A 89 -10.99 -6.78 -10.50
C SER A 89 -9.97 -7.79 -9.94
N THR A 90 -8.94 -8.14 -10.71
CA THR A 90 -7.91 -9.11 -10.30
C THR A 90 -6.75 -8.49 -9.55
N VAL A 91 -6.65 -7.17 -9.52
CA VAL A 91 -5.56 -6.44 -8.87
C VAL A 91 -6.11 -5.60 -7.75
N ASP A 92 -5.57 -5.80 -6.54
CA ASP A 92 -5.86 -4.96 -5.38
C ASP A 92 -5.13 -3.62 -5.57
N PHE A 93 -5.90 -2.54 -5.68
CA PHE A 93 -5.38 -1.18 -5.80
C PHE A 93 -5.39 -0.52 -4.43
N ASP A 94 -4.50 0.44 -4.24
CA ASP A 94 -4.52 1.29 -3.07
C ASP A 94 -5.85 2.07 -3.01
N SER A 95 -6.55 1.99 -1.88
CA SER A 95 -7.88 2.61 -1.70
C SER A 95 -7.90 4.14 -1.88
N ASP A 96 -6.73 4.77 -1.88
CA ASP A 96 -6.57 6.22 -2.07
C ASP A 96 -6.17 6.62 -3.50
N ASP A 97 -6.10 5.70 -4.45
CA ASP A 97 -5.91 6.05 -5.85
C ASP A 97 -7.20 6.68 -6.42
N GLN A 98 -7.41 7.97 -6.14
CA GLN A 98 -8.57 8.75 -6.61
C GLN A 98 -8.73 8.74 -8.14
N GLU A 99 -7.64 8.49 -8.88
CA GLU A 99 -7.68 8.33 -10.34
C GLU A 99 -8.40 7.03 -10.74
N MET A 100 -8.45 6.03 -9.86
CA MET A 100 -9.10 4.75 -10.11
C MET A 100 -10.62 4.89 -10.29
N ASP A 101 -11.27 5.70 -9.46
CA ASP A 101 -12.70 5.95 -9.56
C ASP A 101 -13.08 6.56 -10.92
N LEU A 102 -12.21 7.42 -11.49
CA LEU A 102 -12.43 8.04 -12.79
C LEU A 102 -12.40 7.01 -13.94
N PHE A 103 -11.61 5.93 -13.81
CA PHE A 103 -11.46 4.92 -14.85
C PHE A 103 -12.38 3.71 -14.66
N THR A 104 -12.84 3.46 -13.43
CA THR A 104 -13.76 2.35 -13.12
C THR A 104 -15.24 2.74 -13.23
N VAL A 105 -15.58 4.03 -13.13
CA VAL A 105 -16.94 4.54 -13.27
C VAL A 105 -17.34 4.61 -14.76
N GLY A 106 -18.28 3.78 -15.17
CA GLY A 106 -18.89 3.79 -16.52
C GLY A 106 -19.45 2.44 -16.92
N LYS A 107 -20.22 2.42 -18.02
CA LYS A 107 -20.80 1.17 -18.56
C LYS A 107 -19.70 0.20 -18.97
N LYS A 108 -19.86 -1.07 -18.61
CA LYS A 108 -19.04 -2.17 -19.08
C LYS A 108 -19.15 -2.30 -20.58
N VAL A 109 -18.07 -1.97 -21.31
CA VAL A 109 -18.03 -2.17 -22.75
C VAL A 109 -17.67 -3.63 -23.01
N LYS A 110 -18.52 -4.31 -23.77
CA LYS A 110 -18.28 -5.66 -24.27
C LYS A 110 -17.89 -5.56 -25.73
N ILE A 111 -16.69 -6.03 -26.07
CA ILE A 111 -16.24 -6.07 -27.45
C ILE A 111 -16.42 -7.51 -27.94
N ALA A 112 -17.15 -7.68 -29.06
CA ALA A 112 -17.32 -8.98 -29.68
C ALA A 112 -16.02 -9.38 -30.38
N LEU A 113 -15.56 -10.61 -30.19
CA LEU A 113 -14.32 -11.11 -30.76
C LEU A 113 -14.35 -11.07 -32.31
N GLU A 114 -15.52 -11.24 -32.94
CA GLU A 114 -15.72 -11.11 -34.39
C GLU A 114 -15.44 -9.71 -34.94
N ASP A 115 -15.49 -8.67 -34.10
CA ASP A 115 -15.23 -7.29 -34.45
C ASP A 115 -13.76 -6.89 -34.25
N MET A 116 -12.91 -7.83 -33.85
CA MET A 116 -11.50 -7.61 -33.53
C MET A 116 -10.55 -8.31 -34.51
N ASP A 117 -9.38 -7.73 -34.71
CA ASP A 117 -8.20 -8.42 -35.23
C ASP A 117 -7.59 -9.29 -34.11
N TYR A 118 -8.31 -10.36 -33.80
CA TYR A 118 -7.92 -11.26 -32.71
C TYR A 118 -6.63 -12.04 -32.99
N VAL A 119 -6.24 -12.17 -34.26
CA VAL A 119 -4.99 -12.85 -34.63
C VAL A 119 -3.78 -12.04 -34.22
N THR A 120 -3.77 -10.74 -34.56
CA THR A 120 -2.70 -9.85 -34.11
C THR A 120 -2.71 -9.71 -32.58
N TRP A 121 -3.90 -9.61 -31.99
CA TRP A 121 -4.02 -9.53 -30.53
C TRP A 121 -3.51 -10.79 -29.81
N GLN A 122 -3.81 -11.98 -30.36
CA GLN A 122 -3.27 -13.24 -29.83
C GLN A 122 -1.75 -13.26 -29.85
N HIS A 123 -1.15 -12.85 -30.94
CA HIS A 123 0.31 -12.80 -31.09
C HIS A 123 0.96 -11.87 -30.05
N ASP A 124 0.42 -10.67 -29.88
CA ASP A 124 0.92 -9.70 -28.90
C ASP A 124 0.74 -10.21 -27.46
N LEU A 125 -0.37 -10.92 -27.17
CA LEU A 125 -0.59 -11.54 -25.87
C LEU A 125 0.41 -12.68 -25.58
N GLU A 126 0.78 -13.45 -26.60
CA GLU A 126 1.81 -14.51 -26.48
C GLU A 126 3.20 -13.92 -26.19
N GLU A 127 3.54 -12.78 -26.81
CA GLU A 127 4.77 -12.04 -26.51
C GLU A 127 4.78 -11.47 -25.09
N ASP A 128 3.66 -10.85 -24.66
CA ASP A 128 3.46 -10.35 -23.30
C ASP A 128 3.60 -11.49 -22.28
N PHE A 129 2.99 -12.64 -22.55
CA PHE A 129 3.07 -13.83 -21.70
C PHE A 129 4.51 -14.31 -21.52
N ASN A 130 5.27 -14.42 -22.62
CA ASN A 130 6.66 -14.84 -22.58
C ASN A 130 7.53 -13.86 -21.78
N THR A 131 7.30 -12.56 -21.93
CA THR A 131 8.00 -11.52 -21.17
C THR A 131 7.69 -11.64 -19.67
N LEU A 132 6.40 -11.80 -19.30
CA LEU A 132 5.99 -11.99 -17.91
C LEU A 132 6.54 -13.30 -17.34
N TYR A 133 6.59 -14.37 -18.12
CA TYR A 133 7.17 -15.65 -17.69
C TYR A 133 8.63 -15.51 -17.27
N VAL A 134 9.43 -14.78 -18.07
CA VAL A 134 10.82 -14.47 -17.71
C VAL A 134 10.90 -13.68 -16.42
N LEU A 135 10.10 -12.59 -16.29
CA LEU A 135 10.10 -11.75 -15.10
C LEU A 135 9.67 -12.53 -13.84
N VAL A 136 8.63 -13.34 -13.93
CA VAL A 136 8.17 -14.18 -12.80
C VAL A 136 9.28 -15.12 -12.34
N ASN A 137 9.99 -15.75 -13.28
CA ASN A 137 11.10 -16.64 -12.95
C ASN A 137 12.28 -15.89 -12.32
N MET A 138 12.62 -14.70 -12.83
CA MET A 138 13.69 -13.88 -12.24
C MET A 138 13.41 -13.50 -10.78
N VAL A 139 12.16 -13.14 -10.46
CA VAL A 139 11.78 -12.78 -9.09
C VAL A 139 11.48 -13.98 -8.19
N ALA A 140 11.31 -15.18 -8.78
CA ALA A 140 11.05 -16.40 -8.02
C ALA A 140 12.26 -16.83 -7.16
N ASP A 141 13.47 -16.48 -7.61
CA ASP A 141 14.74 -16.83 -6.92
C ASP A 141 14.99 -15.95 -5.68
N ILE A 142 14.22 -14.86 -5.52
CA ILE A 142 14.34 -14.00 -4.34
C ILE A 142 13.54 -14.64 -3.20
N THR A 143 14.27 -15.32 -2.32
CA THR A 143 13.69 -15.94 -1.12
C THR A 143 13.62 -14.91 0.03
N PRO A 144 12.86 -15.19 1.11
CA PRO A 144 12.80 -14.29 2.28
C PRO A 144 14.16 -13.99 2.90
N GLU A 145 15.12 -14.92 2.84
CA GLU A 145 16.49 -14.75 3.34
C GLU A 145 17.26 -13.73 2.50
N HIS A 146 16.92 -13.58 1.22
CA HIS A 146 17.52 -12.62 0.29
C HIS A 146 16.70 -11.32 0.18
N ASP A 147 15.54 -11.24 0.83
CA ASP A 147 14.74 -10.00 0.90
C ASP A 147 15.35 -9.05 1.94
N SER A 148 16.21 -8.15 1.48
CA SER A 148 16.91 -7.20 2.36
C SER A 148 15.97 -6.27 3.13
N LYS A 149 14.82 -5.92 2.55
CA LYS A 149 13.80 -5.09 3.21
C LYS A 149 13.16 -5.84 4.38
N LEU A 150 12.82 -7.11 4.19
CA LEU A 150 12.32 -7.97 5.26
C LEU A 150 13.39 -8.17 6.34
N GLN A 151 14.63 -8.45 5.96
CA GLN A 151 15.73 -8.65 6.92
C GLN A 151 16.00 -7.38 7.74
N MET A 152 15.93 -6.20 7.13
CA MET A 152 16.03 -4.92 7.84
C MET A 152 14.85 -4.76 8.82
N LEU A 153 13.61 -5.10 8.42
CA LEU A 153 12.46 -5.06 9.32
C LEU A 153 12.67 -5.96 10.54
N LEU A 154 13.09 -7.21 10.34
CA LEU A 154 13.32 -8.15 11.43
C LEU A 154 14.41 -7.67 12.39
N SER A 155 15.50 -7.08 11.87
CA SER A 155 16.56 -6.49 12.69
C SER A 155 16.08 -5.27 13.48
N THR A 156 15.25 -4.42 12.86
CA THR A 156 14.64 -3.26 13.49
C THR A 156 13.70 -3.67 14.64
N ILE A 157 12.88 -4.69 14.42
CA ILE A 157 12.01 -5.26 15.47
C ILE A 157 12.86 -5.84 16.60
N ALA A 158 13.92 -6.57 16.29
CA ALA A 158 14.83 -7.10 17.29
C ALA A 158 15.45 -6.00 18.15
N GLU A 159 15.96 -4.94 17.52
CA GLU A 159 16.54 -3.80 18.21
C GLU A 159 15.54 -3.13 19.16
N LYS A 160 14.30 -2.91 18.69
CA LYS A 160 13.22 -2.34 19.49
C LYS A 160 12.86 -3.20 20.70
N ILE A 161 12.86 -4.53 20.57
CA ILE A 161 12.53 -5.45 21.66
C ILE A 161 13.70 -5.55 22.65
N ASP A 162 14.93 -5.64 22.14
CA ASP A 162 16.14 -5.81 22.95
C ASP A 162 16.52 -4.50 23.67
N ARG A 163 16.21 -3.34 23.08
CA ARG A 163 16.54 -2.01 23.61
C ARG A 163 15.32 -1.08 23.51
N PRO A 164 14.25 -1.32 24.29
CA PRO A 164 13.05 -0.53 24.22
C PRO A 164 13.30 0.92 24.64
N ILE A 165 12.77 1.88 23.85
CA ILE A 165 12.91 3.33 24.15
C ILE A 165 12.15 3.72 25.43
N ASN A 166 11.00 3.07 25.69
CA ASN A 166 10.32 3.17 26.98
C ASN A 166 10.47 1.83 27.72
N PRO A 167 10.92 1.84 28.98
CA PRO A 167 11.22 0.62 29.73
C PRO A 167 10.04 -0.37 29.72
N GLY A 168 10.31 -1.61 29.27
CA GLY A 168 9.35 -2.69 29.26
C GLY A 168 8.33 -2.66 28.11
N ASN A 169 8.30 -1.62 27.29
CA ASN A 169 7.41 -1.55 26.14
C ASN A 169 8.02 -2.27 24.93
N ARG A 170 7.39 -3.37 24.48
CA ARG A 170 7.80 -4.18 23.33
C ARG A 170 6.85 -4.05 22.14
N LYS A 171 5.83 -3.18 22.26
CA LYS A 171 4.78 -3.07 21.25
C LYS A 171 5.29 -2.39 19.97
N VAL A 172 4.97 -3.01 18.85
CA VAL A 172 5.30 -2.50 17.51
C VAL A 172 4.06 -2.60 16.62
N ILE A 173 3.75 -1.52 15.93
CA ILE A 173 2.77 -1.54 14.84
C ILE A 173 3.47 -1.34 13.51
N ILE A 174 3.14 -2.18 12.54
CA ILE A 174 3.72 -2.17 11.19
C ILE A 174 2.59 -1.89 10.20
N PHE A 175 2.71 -0.82 9.46
CA PHE A 175 1.76 -0.46 8.40
C PHE A 175 2.35 -0.75 7.01
N THR A 176 1.51 -1.33 6.16
CA THR A 176 1.78 -1.52 4.73
C THR A 176 0.57 -1.14 3.90
N ALA A 177 0.78 -0.76 2.64
CA ALA A 177 -0.30 -0.37 1.74
C ALA A 177 -1.09 -1.57 1.19
N PHE A 178 -0.44 -2.73 1.03
CA PHE A 178 -1.00 -3.89 0.34
C PHE A 178 -1.26 -5.06 1.27
N SER A 179 -2.44 -5.68 1.14
CA SER A 179 -2.80 -6.88 1.91
C SER A 179 -1.87 -8.06 1.62
N ASP A 180 -1.46 -8.25 0.37
CA ASP A 180 -0.49 -9.30 -0.01
C ASP A 180 0.85 -9.14 0.75
N THR A 181 1.32 -7.89 0.90
CA THR A 181 2.53 -7.58 1.69
C THR A 181 2.28 -7.80 3.19
N ALA A 182 1.11 -7.40 3.70
CA ALA A 182 0.77 -7.59 5.11
C ALA A 182 0.76 -9.08 5.50
N GLU A 183 0.22 -9.95 4.65
CA GLU A 183 0.23 -11.40 4.85
C GLU A 183 1.65 -11.96 4.81
N TYR A 184 2.44 -11.55 3.82
CA TYR A 184 3.85 -11.94 3.73
C TYR A 184 4.64 -11.53 4.98
N LEU A 185 4.47 -10.31 5.44
CA LEU A 185 5.12 -9.85 6.67
C LEU A 185 4.64 -10.63 7.89
N TYR A 186 3.34 -10.92 7.97
CA TYR A 186 2.81 -11.69 9.09
C TYR A 186 3.44 -13.08 9.17
N ASP A 187 3.57 -13.79 8.05
CA ASP A 187 4.12 -15.14 8.05
C ASP A 187 5.58 -15.15 8.55
N HIS A 188 6.39 -14.16 8.20
CA HIS A 188 7.80 -14.10 8.60
C HIS A 188 8.04 -13.43 9.96
N VAL A 189 7.36 -12.31 10.22
CA VAL A 189 7.49 -11.58 11.50
C VAL A 189 6.91 -12.39 12.64
N SER A 190 5.77 -13.07 12.44
CA SER A 190 5.16 -13.87 13.50
C SER A 190 6.02 -15.06 13.90
N ALA A 191 6.61 -15.76 12.94
CA ALA A 191 7.54 -16.85 13.20
C ALA A 191 8.77 -16.34 13.96
N PHE A 192 9.39 -15.26 13.49
CA PHE A 192 10.55 -14.65 14.12
C PHE A 192 10.26 -14.19 15.56
N ALA A 193 9.14 -13.49 15.78
CA ALA A 193 8.79 -12.98 17.10
C ALA A 193 8.45 -14.09 18.11
N GLN A 194 7.77 -15.15 17.64
CA GLN A 194 7.43 -16.31 18.44
C GLN A 194 8.67 -17.10 18.82
N ASP A 195 9.52 -17.42 17.83
CA ASP A 195 10.69 -18.30 18.06
C ASP A 195 11.75 -17.63 18.91
N LYS A 196 12.01 -16.34 18.68
CA LYS A 196 13.09 -15.64 19.38
C LYS A 196 12.68 -15.04 20.70
N TYR A 197 11.45 -14.54 20.82
CA TYR A 197 10.99 -13.74 21.94
C TYR A 197 9.75 -14.26 22.65
N GLY A 198 9.06 -15.27 22.09
CA GLY A 198 7.81 -15.78 22.62
C GLY A 198 6.64 -14.76 22.55
N LEU A 199 6.73 -13.77 21.64
CA LEU A 199 5.75 -12.70 21.49
C LEU A 199 4.66 -13.06 20.51
N HIS A 200 3.45 -12.58 20.77
CA HIS A 200 2.31 -12.77 19.88
C HIS A 200 2.19 -11.65 18.87
N THR A 201 1.89 -12.05 17.63
CA THR A 201 1.67 -11.17 16.49
C THR A 201 0.22 -11.30 16.00
N ALA A 202 -0.35 -10.20 15.56
CA ALA A 202 -1.64 -10.17 14.88
C ALA A 202 -1.55 -9.47 13.53
N LEU A 203 -2.44 -9.87 12.61
CA LEU A 203 -2.66 -9.29 11.30
C LEU A 203 -4.08 -8.75 11.21
N VAL A 204 -4.21 -7.50 10.73
CA VAL A 204 -5.51 -6.87 10.44
C VAL A 204 -5.43 -6.18 9.08
N THR A 205 -6.25 -6.63 8.13
CA THR A 205 -6.38 -6.03 6.80
C THR A 205 -7.84 -5.79 6.46
N GLY A 206 -8.12 -4.98 5.45
CA GLY A 206 -9.48 -4.73 4.97
C GLY A 206 -10.06 -5.87 4.14
N SER A 207 -9.23 -6.69 3.55
CA SER A 207 -9.61 -7.71 2.55
C SER A 207 -9.60 -9.14 3.10
N VAL A 208 -8.83 -9.39 4.17
CA VAL A 208 -8.63 -10.74 4.72
C VAL A 208 -9.08 -10.79 6.18
N SER A 209 -9.61 -11.94 6.59
CA SER A 209 -9.94 -12.18 8.01
C SER A 209 -8.71 -12.02 8.89
N GLY A 210 -8.86 -11.36 10.04
CA GLY A 210 -7.78 -11.18 10.99
C GLY A 210 -7.12 -12.51 11.38
N ARG A 211 -5.80 -12.49 11.56
CA ARG A 211 -4.98 -13.65 11.97
C ARG A 211 -4.19 -13.31 13.24
N THR A 212 -3.87 -14.31 14.04
CA THR A 212 -3.01 -14.15 15.22
C THR A 212 -2.29 -15.45 15.56
N THR A 213 -1.13 -15.33 16.19
CA THR A 213 -0.39 -16.48 16.73
C THR A 213 -0.97 -16.99 18.05
N VAL A 214 -1.95 -16.29 18.64
CA VAL A 214 -2.61 -16.72 19.88
C VAL A 214 -3.52 -17.91 19.62
N PRO A 215 -3.30 -19.07 20.25
CA PRO A 215 -4.13 -20.26 20.04
C PRO A 215 -5.59 -20.04 20.44
N LYS A 216 -6.52 -20.50 19.60
CA LYS A 216 -7.99 -20.47 19.85
C LYS A 216 -8.56 -19.07 20.10
N PHE A 217 -7.85 -18.02 19.67
CA PHE A 217 -8.31 -16.65 19.83
C PHE A 217 -9.07 -16.20 18.57
N LYS A 218 -10.22 -15.53 18.78
CA LYS A 218 -10.98 -14.94 17.68
C LYS A 218 -10.36 -13.61 17.29
N ALA A 219 -9.66 -13.61 16.17
CA ALA A 219 -8.91 -12.46 15.65
C ALA A 219 -9.81 -11.43 14.94
N ASP A 220 -10.94 -11.04 15.54
CA ASP A 220 -11.68 -9.88 15.05
C ASP A 220 -10.98 -8.57 15.45
N LEU A 221 -11.27 -7.50 14.72
CA LEU A 221 -10.60 -6.21 14.90
C LEU A 221 -10.63 -5.72 16.36
N ASN A 222 -11.78 -5.77 17.01
CA ASN A 222 -11.92 -5.23 18.36
C ASN A 222 -11.12 -6.04 19.38
N ASN A 223 -11.18 -7.38 19.29
CA ASN A 223 -10.43 -8.26 20.18
C ASN A 223 -8.91 -8.08 20.01
N VAL A 224 -8.44 -8.02 18.76
CA VAL A 224 -7.02 -7.78 18.45
C VAL A 224 -6.56 -6.44 19.01
N LEU A 225 -7.30 -5.36 18.76
CA LEU A 225 -6.92 -4.03 19.23
C LEU A 225 -6.99 -3.91 20.75
N THR A 226 -7.94 -4.59 21.41
CA THR A 226 -8.03 -4.65 22.89
C THR A 226 -6.81 -5.37 23.49
N CYS A 227 -6.36 -6.46 22.88
CA CYS A 227 -5.18 -7.19 23.32
C CYS A 227 -3.87 -6.49 22.96
N PHE A 228 -3.83 -5.73 21.85
CA PHE A 228 -2.68 -4.96 21.44
C PHE A 228 -2.50 -3.67 22.27
N SER A 229 -3.60 -2.98 22.60
CA SER A 229 -3.59 -1.71 23.32
C SER A 229 -4.41 -1.81 24.60
N PRO A 230 -3.95 -2.62 25.59
CA PRO A 230 -4.76 -3.03 26.74
C PRO A 230 -5.17 -1.87 27.66
N LEU A 231 -4.36 -0.86 27.83
CA LEU A 231 -4.70 0.29 28.69
C LEU A 231 -5.68 1.22 27.98
N SER A 232 -5.39 1.55 26.73
CA SER A 232 -6.22 2.45 25.93
C SER A 232 -7.60 1.89 25.58
N LYS A 233 -7.73 0.57 25.61
CA LYS A 233 -8.96 -0.17 25.27
C LYS A 233 -9.65 -0.80 26.48
N ASP A 234 -9.20 -0.49 27.69
CA ASP A 234 -9.74 -1.02 28.93
C ASP A 234 -9.89 -2.56 28.93
N LYS A 235 -8.80 -3.24 28.50
CA LYS A 235 -8.74 -4.70 28.43
C LYS A 235 -9.12 -5.36 29.77
N ALA A 236 -8.71 -4.75 30.88
CA ALA A 236 -8.98 -5.28 32.21
C ALA A 236 -10.48 -5.43 32.50
N ALA A 237 -11.32 -4.54 31.96
CA ALA A 237 -12.75 -4.63 32.08
C ALA A 237 -13.39 -5.52 31.00
N LEU A 238 -12.90 -5.44 29.76
CA LEU A 238 -13.50 -6.11 28.60
C LEU A 238 -13.06 -7.57 28.45
N MET A 239 -11.78 -7.87 28.74
CA MET A 239 -11.18 -9.18 28.49
C MET A 239 -10.03 -9.44 29.52
N PRO A 240 -10.33 -9.57 30.83
CA PRO A 240 -9.30 -9.67 31.89
C PRO A 240 -8.34 -10.83 31.67
N ASP A 241 -8.82 -11.98 31.22
CA ASP A 241 -8.01 -13.18 30.96
C ASP A 241 -7.50 -13.25 29.51
N GLY A 242 -7.67 -12.18 28.73
CA GLY A 242 -7.22 -12.13 27.34
C GLY A 242 -5.70 -12.14 27.20
N PRO A 243 -5.17 -12.69 26.11
CA PRO A 243 -3.73 -12.71 25.83
C PRO A 243 -3.19 -11.30 25.59
N ASP A 244 -1.87 -11.14 25.67
CA ASP A 244 -1.21 -9.94 25.18
C ASP A 244 -0.77 -10.15 23.74
N ILE A 245 -0.95 -9.12 22.90
CA ILE A 245 -0.43 -9.05 21.54
C ILE A 245 0.57 -7.90 21.50
N ASP A 246 1.80 -8.18 21.09
CA ASP A 246 2.88 -7.19 21.11
C ASP A 246 3.17 -6.62 19.73
N LEU A 247 2.97 -7.42 18.66
CA LEU A 247 3.19 -6.97 17.30
C LEU A 247 1.86 -6.94 16.54
N LEU A 248 1.63 -5.83 15.85
CA LEU A 248 0.44 -5.66 14.99
C LEU A 248 0.88 -5.29 13.59
N ILE A 249 0.48 -6.10 12.61
CA ILE A 249 0.66 -5.80 11.19
C ILE A 249 -0.69 -5.40 10.63
N ALA A 250 -0.74 -4.27 9.94
CA ALA A 250 -2.00 -3.72 9.46
C ALA A 250 -1.86 -2.99 8.12
N THR A 251 -2.96 -2.97 7.38
CA THR A 251 -3.17 -2.00 6.31
C THR A 251 -3.95 -0.79 6.87
N ASP A 252 -4.20 0.22 6.04
CA ASP A 252 -4.94 1.44 6.44
C ASP A 252 -6.43 1.20 6.79
N CYS A 253 -6.87 -0.07 6.76
CA CYS A 253 -8.21 -0.47 7.20
C CYS A 253 -8.45 -0.30 8.71
N ILE A 254 -7.40 -0.13 9.51
CA ILE A 254 -7.57 0.26 10.92
C ILE A 254 -8.18 1.66 10.93
N SER A 255 -9.52 1.65 10.95
CA SER A 255 -10.38 2.81 10.77
C SER A 255 -9.97 3.99 11.64
N GLU A 256 -10.28 5.17 11.18
CA GLU A 256 -10.10 6.42 11.91
C GLU A 256 -10.67 6.33 13.34
N GLY A 257 -10.00 6.94 14.30
CA GLY A 257 -10.46 7.01 15.69
C GLY A 257 -9.98 5.89 16.62
N GLN A 258 -9.26 4.87 16.17
CA GLN A 258 -8.72 3.86 17.07
C GLN A 258 -7.57 4.40 17.93
N ASN A 259 -7.62 4.13 19.24
CA ASN A 259 -6.56 4.49 20.19
C ASN A 259 -5.57 3.34 20.31
N LEU A 260 -4.32 3.58 19.96
CA LEU A 260 -3.23 2.61 20.02
C LEU A 260 -2.02 3.18 20.79
N GLN A 261 -2.28 4.11 21.70
CA GLN A 261 -1.26 4.87 22.44
C GLN A 261 -0.45 4.03 23.44
N ASP A 262 -0.78 2.76 23.65
CA ASP A 262 0.04 1.84 24.41
C ASP A 262 1.28 1.40 23.61
N CYS A 263 1.22 1.50 22.29
CA CYS A 263 2.33 1.28 21.39
C CYS A 263 3.22 2.53 21.31
N ASP A 264 4.54 2.35 21.28
CA ASP A 264 5.51 3.43 21.19
C ASP A 264 6.42 3.33 19.95
N CYS A 265 6.21 2.32 19.10
CA CYS A 265 6.97 2.13 17.88
C CYS A 265 6.04 1.89 16.69
N LEU A 266 6.05 2.81 15.73
CA LEU A 266 5.29 2.73 14.50
C LEU A 266 6.26 2.60 13.33
N ILE A 267 6.10 1.54 12.55
CA ILE A 267 6.88 1.28 11.34
C ILE A 267 5.98 1.43 10.12
N ASN A 268 6.30 2.37 9.24
CA ASN A 268 5.75 2.42 7.89
C ASN A 268 6.64 1.59 6.97
N TYR A 269 6.25 0.34 6.72
CA TYR A 269 6.96 -0.55 5.81
C TYR A 269 6.90 -0.05 4.38
N ASP A 270 5.75 0.55 4.01
CA ASP A 270 5.57 1.30 2.79
C ASP A 270 5.18 2.73 3.13
N ILE A 271 5.81 3.68 2.45
CA ILE A 271 5.40 5.07 2.54
C ILE A 271 4.12 5.27 1.74
N HIS A 272 3.07 5.69 2.45
CA HIS A 272 1.81 5.98 1.77
C HIS A 272 1.94 7.24 0.91
N TRP A 273 1.38 7.18 -0.31
CA TRP A 273 1.43 8.26 -1.31
C TRP A 273 0.69 9.53 -0.86
N ASN A 274 -0.29 9.37 0.04
CA ASN A 274 -0.98 10.46 0.68
C ASN A 274 -0.37 10.72 2.06
N PRO A 275 0.33 11.85 2.29
CA PRO A 275 0.97 12.15 3.57
C PRO A 275 -0.04 12.30 4.71
N VAL A 276 -1.32 12.60 4.42
CA VAL A 276 -2.38 12.62 5.44
C VAL A 276 -2.47 11.27 6.15
N ARG A 277 -2.30 10.18 5.41
CA ARG A 277 -2.31 8.83 5.99
C ARG A 277 -1.16 8.61 6.97
N LEU A 278 0.03 9.10 6.66
CA LEU A 278 1.17 9.02 7.58
C LEU A 278 0.89 9.78 8.88
N VAL A 279 0.33 10.98 8.77
CA VAL A 279 -0.09 11.79 9.92
C VAL A 279 -1.21 11.09 10.70
N GLN A 280 -2.18 10.52 10.02
CA GLN A 280 -3.27 9.76 10.63
C GLN A 280 -2.74 8.50 11.36
N ARG A 281 -1.83 7.72 10.74
CA ARG A 281 -1.17 6.57 11.38
C ARG A 281 -0.44 7.00 12.64
N PHE A 282 0.38 8.05 12.56
CA PHE A 282 1.09 8.60 13.72
C PHE A 282 0.14 9.03 14.83
N GLY A 283 -0.92 9.78 14.52
CA GLY A 283 -1.94 10.21 15.46
C GLY A 283 -2.74 9.08 16.14
N ARG A 284 -2.53 7.80 15.77
CA ARG A 284 -3.06 6.63 16.49
C ARG A 284 -2.27 6.32 17.76
N VAL A 285 -0.97 6.55 17.67
CA VAL A 285 0.01 6.20 18.70
C VAL A 285 0.32 7.41 19.55
N ASP A 286 0.51 8.57 18.92
CA ASP A 286 0.75 9.86 19.59
C ASP A 286 -0.57 10.53 19.99
N ARG A 287 -0.99 10.32 21.24
CA ARG A 287 -2.22 10.90 21.77
C ARG A 287 -2.05 11.39 23.20
N ILE A 288 -2.85 12.40 23.57
CA ILE A 288 -2.95 12.89 24.96
C ILE A 288 -3.37 11.73 25.86
N GLY A 289 -2.62 11.54 26.94
CA GLY A 289 -2.82 10.44 27.90
C GLY A 289 -2.01 9.19 27.61
N SER A 290 -1.11 9.20 26.61
CA SER A 290 -0.10 8.16 26.46
C SER A 290 0.81 8.12 27.68
N ARG A 291 1.21 6.92 28.11
CA ARG A 291 2.21 6.70 29.16
C ARG A 291 3.63 6.65 28.62
N ASN A 292 3.78 6.62 27.31
CA ASN A 292 5.07 6.59 26.65
C ASN A 292 5.67 8.01 26.62
N GLU A 293 6.91 8.14 27.10
CA GLU A 293 7.65 9.40 27.09
C GLU A 293 8.19 9.73 25.68
N GLN A 294 8.44 8.71 24.89
CA GLN A 294 8.97 8.83 23.53
C GLN A 294 8.19 7.91 22.59
N ILE A 295 8.06 8.35 21.33
CA ILE A 295 7.45 7.56 20.25
C ILE A 295 8.46 7.48 19.12
N GLN A 296 8.71 6.27 18.67
CA GLN A 296 9.59 5.96 17.55
C GLN A 296 8.76 5.82 16.28
N LEU A 297 9.09 6.61 15.26
CA LEU A 297 8.52 6.50 13.93
C LEU A 297 9.60 6.08 12.95
N ILE A 298 9.42 4.93 12.32
CA ILE A 298 10.36 4.37 11.35
C ILE A 298 9.70 4.31 9.98
N ASN A 299 10.36 4.86 8.98
CA ASN A 299 9.88 4.89 7.62
C ASN A 299 10.85 4.18 6.68
N PHE A 300 10.38 3.18 5.93
CA PHE A 300 11.13 2.55 4.87
C PHE A 300 10.88 3.33 3.57
N TRP A 301 11.88 4.04 3.10
CA TRP A 301 11.81 4.80 1.87
C TRP A 301 12.23 3.94 0.67
N PRO A 302 11.61 4.14 -0.51
CA PRO A 302 12.06 3.48 -1.73
C PRO A 302 13.47 3.91 -2.11
N ASP A 303 14.16 3.06 -2.87
CA ASP A 303 15.43 3.43 -3.49
C ASP A 303 15.25 4.66 -4.39
N MET A 304 16.29 5.52 -4.42
CA MET A 304 16.27 6.76 -5.21
C MET A 304 15.98 6.51 -6.71
N GLN A 305 16.45 5.40 -7.27
CA GLN A 305 16.19 5.04 -8.68
C GLN A 305 14.71 4.71 -8.91
N LEU A 306 14.07 4.05 -7.97
CA LEU A 306 12.64 3.75 -8.06
C LEU A 306 11.80 5.01 -7.81
N ASP A 307 12.24 5.89 -6.91
CA ASP A 307 11.56 7.17 -6.63
C ASP A 307 11.52 8.08 -7.86
N ASP A 308 12.54 8.06 -8.73
CA ASP A 308 12.55 8.80 -9.99
C ASP A 308 11.39 8.38 -10.92
N TYR A 309 11.02 7.09 -10.94
CA TYR A 309 9.91 6.58 -11.73
C TYR A 309 8.54 6.91 -11.11
N ILE A 310 8.40 6.74 -9.82
CA ILE A 310 7.14 6.93 -9.12
C ILE A 310 6.97 8.34 -8.58
N ASN A 311 8.05 9.09 -8.50
CA ASN A 311 8.09 10.48 -8.03
C ASN A 311 7.43 10.65 -6.65
N LEU A 312 7.57 9.62 -5.79
CA LEU A 312 6.88 9.51 -4.52
C LEU A 312 7.27 10.62 -3.56
N LYS A 313 8.56 10.85 -3.40
CA LYS A 313 9.10 11.88 -2.50
C LYS A 313 8.56 13.25 -2.85
N ALA A 314 8.65 13.65 -4.12
CA ALA A 314 8.14 14.95 -4.57
C ALA A 314 6.61 15.07 -4.41
N ARG A 315 5.85 14.01 -4.62
CA ARG A 315 4.40 13.98 -4.41
C ARG A 315 4.03 14.11 -2.93
N VAL A 316 4.70 13.37 -2.04
CA VAL A 316 4.51 13.45 -0.59
C VAL A 316 4.85 14.86 -0.09
N GLU A 317 5.99 15.40 -0.49
CA GLU A 317 6.42 16.75 -0.11
C GLU A 317 5.45 17.84 -0.61
N THR A 318 4.98 17.75 -1.85
CA THR A 318 4.03 18.71 -2.42
C THR A 318 2.71 18.66 -1.68
N ARG A 319 2.19 17.47 -1.37
CA ARG A 319 0.95 17.31 -0.62
C ARG A 319 1.09 17.73 0.85
N MET A 320 2.23 17.45 1.48
CA MET A 320 2.51 17.95 2.83
C MET A 320 2.54 19.48 2.87
N LYS A 321 3.19 20.13 1.89
CA LYS A 321 3.16 21.59 1.76
C LYS A 321 1.73 22.12 1.60
N ALA A 322 0.92 21.47 0.76
CA ALA A 322 -0.48 21.83 0.56
C ALA A 322 -1.30 21.67 1.85
N LEU A 323 -1.09 20.58 2.60
CA LEU A 323 -1.76 20.33 3.88
C LEU A 323 -1.40 21.38 4.92
N VAL A 324 -0.14 21.75 5.03
CA VAL A 324 0.30 22.83 5.92
C VAL A 324 -0.36 24.14 5.52
N MET A 325 -0.44 24.43 4.22
CA MET A 325 -1.12 25.65 3.73
C MET A 325 -2.63 25.64 3.97
N THR A 326 -3.29 24.45 3.85
CA THR A 326 -4.74 24.33 4.04
C THR A 326 -5.15 24.20 5.50
N SER A 327 -4.34 23.59 6.35
CA SER A 327 -4.61 23.51 7.80
C SER A 327 -4.40 24.85 8.50
N THR A 328 -3.78 25.82 7.84
CA THR A 328 -3.55 27.19 8.31
C THR A 328 -4.34 28.21 7.51
N GLY A 329 -5.12 27.80 6.53
CA GLY A 329 -5.84 28.70 5.65
C GLY A 329 -7.34 28.60 5.84
N ASP A 330 -7.84 29.36 6.76
CA ASP A 330 -9.03 30.16 6.47
C ASP A 330 -8.75 31.58 6.95
N ASP A 331 -8.91 32.46 6.01
CA ASP A 331 -8.88 33.92 6.15
C ASP A 331 -7.53 34.58 6.46
N ASN A 332 -7.18 35.52 5.62
CA ASN A 332 -6.19 36.58 5.70
C ASN A 332 -6.30 37.49 6.96
N LEU A 333 -6.58 36.89 8.11
CA LEU A 333 -6.78 37.58 9.40
C LEU A 333 -5.81 37.10 10.48
N LEU A 334 -4.70 36.43 10.07
CA LEU A 334 -3.68 36.03 11.03
C LEU A 334 -2.93 37.27 11.54
N SER A 335 -2.86 37.40 12.86
CA SER A 335 -2.03 38.39 13.51
C SER A 335 -0.54 38.17 13.19
N PRO A 336 0.33 39.21 13.36
CA PRO A 336 1.77 39.03 13.19
C PRO A 336 2.38 37.95 14.07
N GLU A 337 1.78 37.65 15.22
CA GLU A 337 2.19 36.59 16.13
C GLU A 337 1.82 35.20 15.60
N GLU A 338 0.65 35.06 14.96
CA GLU A 338 0.21 33.81 14.31
C GLU A 338 0.97 33.54 13.01
N GLN A 339 1.44 34.56 12.28
CA GLN A 339 2.37 34.41 11.16
C GLN A 339 3.73 33.90 11.63
N GLY A 340 4.23 34.31 12.80
CA GLY A 340 5.43 33.77 13.43
C GLY A 340 5.28 32.30 13.81
N ASP A 341 4.10 31.90 14.27
CA ASP A 341 3.77 30.50 14.59
C ASP A 341 3.69 29.65 13.32
N LEU A 342 3.24 30.21 12.21
CA LEU A 342 3.19 29.60 10.89
C LEU A 342 4.61 29.36 10.32
N GLU A 343 5.48 30.35 10.46
CA GLU A 343 6.91 30.24 10.10
C GLU A 343 7.63 29.24 10.99
N TYR A 344 7.32 29.19 12.28
CA TYR A 344 7.84 28.20 13.22
C TYR A 344 7.38 26.79 12.86
N ARG A 345 6.09 26.59 12.57
CA ARG A 345 5.56 25.29 12.11
C ARG A 345 6.13 24.87 10.75
N LYS A 346 6.28 25.83 9.83
CA LYS A 346 7.01 25.60 8.57
C LYS A 346 8.45 25.19 8.81
N ALA A 347 9.15 25.88 9.70
CA ALA A 347 10.53 25.56 10.08
C ALA A 347 10.64 24.19 10.76
N GLN A 348 9.70 23.81 11.62
CA GLN A 348 9.62 22.49 12.25
C GLN A 348 9.34 21.39 11.21
N LEU A 349 8.42 21.61 10.28
CA LEU A 349 8.15 20.68 9.18
C LEU A 349 9.32 20.56 8.21
N GLN A 350 10.00 21.67 7.90
CA GLN A 350 11.24 21.67 7.12
C GLN A 350 12.37 20.95 7.87
N ARG A 351 12.45 21.11 9.20
CA ARG A 351 13.40 20.37 10.03
C ARG A 351 13.10 18.87 10.03
N LEU A 352 11.85 18.48 10.22
CA LEU A 352 11.41 17.10 10.06
C LEU A 352 11.69 16.53 8.66
N GLN A 353 11.49 17.35 7.62
CA GLN A 353 11.86 17.01 6.25
C GLN A 353 13.37 16.87 6.07
N THR A 354 14.16 17.75 6.68
CA THR A 354 15.63 17.76 6.56
C THR A 354 16.25 16.68 7.42
N GLU A 355 15.76 16.43 8.63
CA GLU A 355 16.19 15.32 9.49
C GLU A 355 15.83 13.96 8.90
N VAL A 356 14.74 13.88 8.11
CA VAL A 356 14.36 12.71 7.32
C VAL A 356 15.25 12.55 6.06
N VAL A 357 15.87 13.62 5.56
CA VAL A 357 16.66 13.65 4.32
C VAL A 357 18.17 13.56 4.56
N ASP A 358 18.66 13.96 5.75
CA ASP A 358 20.12 14.11 6.03
C ASP A 358 20.82 12.81 6.48
N LEU A 359 20.28 11.63 6.23
CA LEU A 359 21.04 10.39 6.34
C LEU A 359 21.69 10.08 5.01
N GLU A 360 23.02 10.29 4.98
CA GLU A 360 23.87 10.13 3.81
C GLU A 360 23.61 8.86 3.01
N ALA A 361 23.57 9.06 1.69
CA ALA A 361 23.53 8.00 0.71
C ALA A 361 24.78 7.12 0.81
N VAL A 362 24.66 5.97 1.43
CA VAL A 362 25.58 4.87 1.17
C VAL A 362 25.00 4.06 0.01
N SER A 363 25.75 4.10 -1.08
CA SER A 363 25.55 3.35 -2.30
C SER A 363 25.34 1.87 -1.99
N TYR A 364 24.16 1.36 -2.26
CA TYR A 364 23.80 0.00 -2.68
C TYR A 364 22.29 -0.13 -2.65
N THR A 365 21.73 -0.88 -3.56
CA THR A 365 20.33 -1.29 -3.77
C THR A 365 19.54 -1.65 -2.50
N HIS A 366 19.33 -0.70 -1.59
CA HIS A 366 18.68 -0.95 -0.31
C HIS A 366 17.67 0.14 0.01
N LEU A 367 16.48 -0.29 0.33
CA LEU A 367 15.52 0.53 1.04
C LEU A 367 16.11 0.95 2.38
N ARG A 368 16.01 2.24 2.69
CA ARG A 368 16.47 2.77 3.99
C ARG A 368 15.29 2.95 4.93
N ALA A 369 15.50 2.53 6.16
CA ALA A 369 14.65 2.92 7.26
C ALA A 369 15.13 4.27 7.81
N HIS A 370 14.21 5.23 7.93
CA HIS A 370 14.45 6.48 8.64
C HIS A 370 13.75 6.42 10.00
N GLU A 371 14.49 6.70 11.01
CA GLU A 371 14.01 6.73 12.39
C GLU A 371 13.90 8.18 12.86
N THR A 372 12.74 8.53 13.36
CA THR A 372 12.50 9.84 13.98
C THR A 372 12.02 9.61 15.40
N LEU A 373 12.81 10.06 16.36
CA LEU A 373 12.44 10.08 17.79
C LEU A 373 11.75 11.40 18.09
N ARG A 374 10.57 11.33 18.68
CA ARG A 374 9.90 12.50 19.25
C ARG A 374 10.16 12.52 20.75
N HIS A 375 10.77 13.59 21.19
CA HIS A 375 10.79 13.96 22.60
C HIS A 375 9.58 14.84 22.89
N LEU A 376 8.76 14.43 23.80
CA LEU A 376 7.68 15.26 24.35
C LEU A 376 8.24 16.24 25.37
#